data_1b815e985fcbdd506a348a83fc741786
#
_entry.id   1b815e985fcbdd506a348a83fc741786
#
_cell.length_a   1.000
_cell.length_b   1.000
_cell.length_c   1.000
_cell.angle_alpha   90.00
_cell.angle_beta   90.00
_cell.angle_gamma   90.00
#
_symmetry.space_group_name_H-M   'P 1'
#
loop_
_entity.id
_entity.type
_entity.pdbx_description
1 polymer ?
#
loop_
_entity_poly.entity_id
_entity_poly.type
_entity_poly.pdbx_seq_one_letter_code
_entity_poly.pdbx_strand_id
1 'polypeptide(L)'
;METTALRDDGVTVQLRGSYRTSELPHDLCHYVVETELGLERGFWGCIGKGVLFSGMTVVSKRQRSRANPRSQALIRATPQERGASELLVEAFRVAARIRDPALRFAKIVSPEVKQWFPVHLDKDTRRRIVERLLILESRWQELSEGESITLFWPRGGTRMHQPSDRSGSHLRWAR
;
A
#
# COMPACT_ATOMS: atom_id res chain seq x y z
N MET A 1 -5.09 -12.32 10.97
CA MET A 1 -5.49 -11.08 10.30
C MET A 1 -5.67 -11.33 8.81
N GLU A 2 -6.59 -10.64 8.19
CA GLU A 2 -6.94 -10.82 6.78
C GLU A 2 -7.07 -9.48 6.09
N THR A 3 -6.44 -9.34 4.93
CA THR A 3 -6.61 -8.18 4.06
C THR A 3 -7.36 -8.59 2.81
N THR A 4 -8.43 -7.89 2.48
CA THR A 4 -9.24 -8.13 1.30
C THR A 4 -9.19 -6.91 0.38
N ALA A 5 -8.95 -7.14 -0.92
CA ALA A 5 -9.00 -6.12 -1.95
C ALA A 5 -10.09 -6.46 -2.97
N LEU A 6 -11.12 -5.61 -3.06
CA LEU A 6 -12.09 -5.64 -4.15
C LEU A 6 -11.59 -4.69 -5.24
N ARG A 7 -11.23 -5.24 -6.39
CA ARG A 7 -10.72 -4.52 -7.55
C ARG A 7 -11.86 -3.95 -8.41
N ASP A 8 -11.54 -2.97 -9.25
CA ASP A 8 -12.50 -2.34 -10.18
C ASP A 8 -13.11 -3.31 -11.20
N ASP A 9 -12.41 -4.41 -11.52
CA ASP A 9 -12.91 -5.47 -12.41
C ASP A 9 -13.85 -6.47 -11.69
N GLY A 10 -14.17 -6.21 -10.41
CA GLY A 10 -15.03 -7.03 -9.58
C GLY A 10 -14.35 -8.29 -9.04
N VAL A 11 -13.03 -8.44 -9.25
CA VAL A 11 -12.26 -9.53 -8.66
C VAL A 11 -11.90 -9.18 -7.22
N THR A 12 -12.19 -10.10 -6.30
CA THR A 12 -11.79 -9.98 -4.91
C THR A 12 -10.61 -10.88 -4.64
N VAL A 13 -9.53 -10.29 -4.14
CA VAL A 13 -8.33 -10.99 -3.70
C VAL A 13 -8.15 -10.88 -2.20
N GLN A 14 -7.62 -11.92 -1.60
CA GLN A 14 -7.39 -12.04 -0.17
C GLN A 14 -5.92 -12.31 0.09
N LEU A 15 -5.37 -11.61 1.09
CA LEU A 15 -4.05 -11.86 1.64
C LEU A 15 -4.21 -12.28 3.09
N ARG A 16 -3.54 -13.36 3.47
CA ARG A 16 -3.42 -13.77 4.87
C ARG A 16 -2.06 -13.35 5.39
N GLY A 17 -2.04 -12.49 6.40
CA GLY A 17 -0.84 -12.03 7.05
C GLY A 17 -0.75 -12.55 8.48
N SER A 18 0.45 -12.93 8.92
CA SER A 18 0.78 -13.19 10.32
C SER A 18 1.40 -11.94 10.92
N TYR A 19 0.58 -10.95 11.22
CA TYR A 19 1.06 -9.72 11.87
C TYR A 19 0.83 -9.79 13.39
N ARG A 20 1.74 -9.18 14.14
CA ARG A 20 1.48 -8.90 15.55
C ARG A 20 0.33 -7.91 15.65
N THR A 21 -0.64 -8.18 16.49
CA THR A 21 -1.87 -7.38 16.62
C THR A 21 -1.65 -5.93 17.04
N SER A 22 -0.47 -5.62 17.57
CA SER A 22 -0.10 -4.28 18.05
C SER A 22 0.59 -3.39 17.00
N GLU A 23 1.06 -3.94 15.90
CA GLU A 23 1.74 -3.15 14.86
C GLU A 23 0.81 -2.86 13.69
N LEU A 24 0.99 -1.68 13.06
CA LEU A 24 0.31 -1.36 11.81
C LEU A 24 0.72 -2.38 10.73
N PRO A 25 -0.23 -3.05 10.05
CA PRO A 25 0.06 -3.99 8.98
C PRO A 25 0.95 -3.40 7.89
N HIS A 26 1.93 -4.17 7.43
CA HIS A 26 2.89 -3.72 6.43
C HIS A 26 2.21 -3.32 5.10
N ASP A 27 1.23 -4.07 4.67
CA ASP A 27 0.42 -3.78 3.49
C ASP A 27 -0.43 -2.51 3.64
N LEU A 28 -0.85 -2.17 4.87
CA LEU A 28 -1.49 -0.89 5.17
C LEU A 28 -0.49 0.28 5.13
N CYS A 29 0.78 0.04 5.50
CA CYS A 29 1.83 1.03 5.31
C CYS A 29 2.10 1.28 3.81
N HIS A 30 2.11 0.23 2.98
CA HIS A 30 2.15 0.35 1.52
C HIS A 30 1.02 1.24 1.00
N TYR A 31 -0.20 1.02 1.48
CA TYR A 31 -1.33 1.84 1.07
C TYR A 31 -1.08 3.33 1.31
N VAL A 32 -0.62 3.71 2.50
CA VAL A 32 -0.37 5.12 2.83
C VAL A 32 0.73 5.71 1.94
N VAL A 33 1.87 5.04 1.89
CA VAL A 33 3.04 5.55 1.15
C VAL A 33 2.75 5.64 -0.35
N GLU A 34 2.18 4.59 -0.92
CA GLU A 34 1.92 4.53 -2.35
C GLU A 34 0.84 5.52 -2.79
N THR A 35 -0.22 5.72 -1.98
CA THR A 35 -1.26 6.71 -2.30
C THR A 35 -0.74 8.14 -2.18
N GLU A 36 0.04 8.47 -1.15
CA GLU A 36 0.59 9.82 -0.97
C GLU A 36 1.61 10.18 -2.06
N LEU A 37 2.35 9.18 -2.55
CA LEU A 37 3.38 9.38 -3.57
C LEU A 37 2.89 9.11 -5.00
N GLY A 38 1.65 8.63 -5.18
CA GLY A 38 1.10 8.28 -6.48
C GLY A 38 1.83 7.10 -7.16
N LEU A 39 2.25 6.10 -6.40
CA LEU A 39 3.04 4.97 -6.91
C LEU A 39 2.13 3.91 -7.56
N GLU A 40 1.87 4.06 -8.85
CA GLU A 40 1.02 3.14 -9.60
C GLU A 40 1.61 1.74 -9.86
N ARG A 41 2.90 1.55 -9.62
CA ARG A 41 3.63 0.30 -9.86
C ARG A 41 4.22 -0.30 -8.59
N GLY A 42 3.79 0.19 -7.43
CA GLY A 42 4.05 -0.41 -6.14
C GLY A 42 3.20 -1.67 -5.90
N PHE A 43 3.07 -2.07 -4.67
CA PHE A 43 2.33 -3.26 -4.27
C PHE A 43 0.83 -3.17 -4.62
N TRP A 44 0.14 -2.15 -4.12
CA TRP A 44 -1.31 -1.96 -4.36
C TRP A 44 -1.60 -1.54 -5.78
N GLY A 45 -0.76 -0.70 -6.38
CA GLY A 45 -0.90 -0.33 -7.79
C GLY A 45 -0.81 -1.52 -8.72
N CYS A 46 0.07 -2.48 -8.47
CA CYS A 46 0.16 -3.74 -9.21
C CYS A 46 -1.08 -4.62 -9.00
N ILE A 47 -1.59 -4.74 -7.77
CA ILE A 47 -2.82 -5.51 -7.47
C ILE A 47 -4.01 -4.91 -8.22
N GLY A 48 -4.16 -3.60 -8.20
CA GLY A 48 -5.21 -2.89 -8.95
C GLY A 48 -5.16 -3.17 -10.46
N LYS A 49 -3.97 -3.37 -11.01
CA LYS A 49 -3.74 -3.73 -12.43
C LYS A 49 -3.83 -5.24 -12.72
N GLY A 50 -4.22 -6.04 -11.72
CA GLY A 50 -4.47 -7.47 -11.89
C GLY A 50 -3.34 -8.40 -11.48
N VAL A 51 -2.28 -7.90 -10.87
CA VAL A 51 -1.21 -8.75 -10.33
C VAL A 51 -1.74 -9.56 -9.15
N LEU A 52 -1.34 -10.83 -9.12
CA LEU A 52 -1.49 -11.73 -7.99
C LEU A 52 -0.09 -12.13 -7.51
N PHE A 53 0.28 -11.68 -6.33
CA PHE A 53 1.53 -12.08 -5.71
C PHE A 53 1.41 -13.44 -5.03
N SER A 54 2.54 -14.06 -4.71
CA SER A 54 2.56 -15.31 -3.94
C SER A 54 1.83 -15.11 -2.60
N GLY A 55 1.05 -16.10 -2.19
CA GLY A 55 0.25 -16.04 -0.96
C GLY A 55 -1.11 -15.34 -1.09
N MET A 56 -1.44 -14.77 -2.27
CA MET A 56 -2.77 -14.22 -2.53
C MET A 56 -3.73 -15.29 -3.05
N THR A 57 -4.98 -15.18 -2.64
CA THR A 57 -6.07 -16.04 -3.07
C THR A 57 -7.18 -15.23 -3.72
N VAL A 58 -7.68 -15.67 -4.88
CA VAL A 58 -8.90 -15.10 -5.49
C VAL A 58 -10.10 -15.74 -4.83
N VAL A 59 -10.95 -14.93 -4.18
CA VAL A 59 -12.14 -15.41 -3.45
C VAL A 59 -13.45 -15.10 -4.17
N SER A 60 -13.44 -14.27 -5.21
CA SER A 60 -14.65 -14.00 -6.00
C SER A 60 -15.01 -15.20 -6.89
N LYS A 61 -16.33 -15.47 -6.99
CA LYS A 61 -16.85 -16.56 -7.85
C LYS A 61 -16.56 -16.36 -9.36
N ARG A 62 -16.28 -15.12 -9.77
CA ARG A 62 -16.22 -14.72 -11.19
C ARG A 62 -14.94 -15.11 -11.91
N GLN A 63 -13.85 -15.37 -11.18
CA GLN A 63 -12.59 -15.76 -11.83
C GLN A 63 -11.70 -16.53 -10.86
N ARG A 64 -11.76 -17.86 -10.90
CA ARG A 64 -10.62 -18.69 -10.45
C ARG A 64 -9.51 -18.50 -11.47
N SER A 65 -8.85 -17.37 -11.44
CA SER A 65 -7.78 -17.05 -12.38
C SER A 65 -6.54 -17.86 -12.00
N ARG A 66 -6.16 -18.78 -12.86
CA ARG A 66 -4.76 -19.19 -13.01
C ARG A 66 -3.94 -17.91 -13.21
N ALA A 67 -2.69 -17.91 -12.73
CA ALA A 67 -1.78 -16.78 -12.89
C ALA A 67 -1.90 -16.20 -14.32
N ASN A 68 -2.53 -15.04 -14.43
CA ASN A 68 -2.79 -14.40 -15.71
C ASN A 68 -1.45 -14.06 -16.35
N PRO A 69 -1.18 -14.41 -17.61
CA PRO A 69 0.06 -14.05 -18.32
C PRO A 69 0.37 -12.54 -18.24
N ARG A 70 -0.66 -11.69 -18.23
CA ARG A 70 -0.52 -10.24 -18.01
C ARG A 70 0.03 -9.90 -16.62
N SER A 71 -0.43 -10.60 -15.58
CA SER A 71 0.08 -10.45 -14.21
C SER A 71 1.57 -10.78 -14.16
N GLN A 72 1.98 -11.90 -14.73
CA GLN A 72 3.39 -12.30 -14.78
C GLN A 72 4.25 -11.34 -15.61
N ALA A 73 3.72 -10.82 -16.72
CA ALA A 73 4.41 -9.82 -17.54
C ALA A 73 4.62 -8.52 -16.73
N LEU A 74 3.61 -8.05 -15.99
CA LEU A 74 3.71 -6.85 -15.16
C LEU A 74 4.69 -7.04 -14.00
N ILE A 75 4.68 -8.20 -13.34
CA ILE A 75 5.65 -8.53 -12.28
C ILE A 75 7.10 -8.45 -12.81
N ARG A 76 7.34 -8.98 -14.02
CA ARG A 76 8.66 -8.94 -14.65
C ARG A 76 9.06 -7.54 -15.12
N ALA A 77 8.09 -6.69 -15.46
CA ALA A 77 8.33 -5.34 -15.97
C ALA A 77 8.55 -4.30 -14.86
N THR A 78 8.26 -4.61 -13.59
CA THR A 78 8.26 -3.63 -12.49
C THR A 78 9.09 -4.02 -11.26
N PRO A 79 10.19 -4.79 -11.37
CA PRO A 79 10.94 -5.24 -10.21
C PRO A 79 11.59 -4.08 -9.46
N GLN A 80 12.09 -3.07 -10.18
CA GLN A 80 12.78 -1.93 -9.60
C GLN A 80 11.79 -1.00 -8.86
N GLU A 81 10.67 -0.66 -9.50
CA GLU A 81 9.64 0.20 -8.88
C GLU A 81 9.05 -0.45 -7.62
N ARG A 82 8.85 -1.77 -7.63
CA ARG A 82 8.40 -2.49 -6.43
C ARG A 82 9.46 -2.52 -5.34
N GLY A 83 10.70 -2.80 -5.70
CA GLY A 83 11.81 -2.77 -4.74
C GLY A 83 11.99 -1.39 -4.11
N ALA A 84 11.88 -0.33 -4.90
CA ALA A 84 11.94 1.03 -4.38
C ALA A 84 10.72 1.39 -3.52
N SER A 85 9.51 0.88 -3.84
CA SER A 85 8.33 1.03 -2.98
C SER A 85 8.55 0.40 -1.61
N GLU A 86 9.10 -0.82 -1.54
CA GLU A 86 9.46 -1.50 -0.28
C GLU A 86 10.44 -0.68 0.56
N LEU A 87 11.51 -0.16 -0.05
CA LEU A 87 12.49 0.68 0.64
C LEU A 87 11.87 1.97 1.19
N LEU A 88 10.98 2.62 0.42
CA LEU A 88 10.27 3.81 0.88
C LEU A 88 9.33 3.48 2.05
N VAL A 89 8.57 2.40 1.95
CA VAL A 89 7.66 1.97 3.02
C VAL A 89 8.43 1.70 4.31
N GLU A 90 9.55 0.97 4.25
CA GLU A 90 10.36 0.72 5.44
C GLU A 90 10.95 2.01 6.01
N ALA A 91 11.41 2.92 5.16
CA ALA A 91 11.90 4.23 5.57
C ALA A 91 10.84 5.03 6.35
N PHE A 92 9.61 5.06 5.84
CA PHE A 92 8.51 5.77 6.50
C PHE A 92 8.03 5.08 7.77
N ARG A 93 8.03 3.75 7.83
CA ARG A 93 7.76 3.00 9.06
C ARG A 93 8.77 3.34 10.16
N VAL A 94 10.06 3.38 9.82
CA VAL A 94 11.10 3.80 10.78
C VAL A 94 10.88 5.24 11.23
N ALA A 95 10.58 6.17 10.30
CA ALA A 95 10.32 7.57 10.62
C ALA A 95 9.11 7.74 11.55
N ALA A 96 8.04 6.99 11.32
CA ALA A 96 6.85 7.00 12.17
C ALA A 96 7.17 6.48 13.59
N ARG A 97 7.91 5.38 13.72
CA ARG A 97 8.32 4.82 15.04
C ARG A 97 9.13 5.78 15.88
N ILE A 98 10.04 6.55 15.27
CA ILE A 98 10.88 7.52 16.01
C ILE A 98 10.20 8.88 16.18
N ARG A 99 9.00 9.05 15.62
CA ARG A 99 8.22 10.31 15.62
C ARG A 99 9.01 11.54 15.13
N ASP A 100 10.01 11.32 14.30
CA ASP A 100 10.82 12.39 13.71
C ASP A 100 10.87 12.25 12.18
N PRO A 101 9.99 12.96 11.46
CA PRO A 101 9.94 12.88 10.00
C PRO A 101 11.14 13.52 9.31
N ALA A 102 11.98 14.31 10.02
CA ALA A 102 13.04 15.08 9.41
C ALA A 102 14.39 14.34 9.36
N LEU A 103 14.73 13.56 10.39
CA LEU A 103 16.12 13.21 10.71
C LEU A 103 16.73 12.08 9.88
N ARG A 104 15.95 11.16 9.32
CA ARG A 104 16.53 9.95 8.69
C ARG A 104 16.27 9.79 7.19
N PHE A 105 15.38 10.60 6.61
CA PHE A 105 15.06 10.47 5.18
C PHE A 105 16.27 10.69 4.27
N ALA A 106 17.14 11.62 4.60
CA ALA A 106 18.35 11.89 3.81
C ALA A 106 19.34 10.70 3.78
N LYS A 107 19.30 9.83 4.81
CA LYS A 107 20.15 8.63 4.93
C LYS A 107 19.50 7.37 4.36
N ILE A 108 18.17 7.33 4.24
CA ILE A 108 17.43 6.10 3.91
C ILE A 108 17.04 6.08 2.43
N VAL A 109 16.75 7.25 1.84
CA VAL A 109 16.47 7.32 0.41
C VAL A 109 17.79 7.33 -0.36
N SER A 110 18.26 6.15 -0.69
CA SER A 110 19.48 5.98 -1.48
C SER A 110 19.35 6.64 -2.87
N PRO A 111 20.47 6.97 -3.53
CA PRO A 111 20.45 7.49 -4.90
C PRO A 111 19.67 6.61 -5.87
N GLU A 112 19.71 5.29 -5.67
CA GLU A 112 18.99 4.32 -6.49
C GLU A 112 17.47 4.49 -6.37
N VAL A 113 16.94 4.71 -5.16
CA VAL A 113 15.51 4.97 -4.96
C VAL A 113 15.10 6.26 -5.66
N LYS A 114 15.93 7.31 -5.60
CA LYS A 114 15.67 8.58 -6.30
C LYS A 114 15.64 8.44 -7.81
N GLN A 115 16.42 7.54 -8.38
CA GLN A 115 16.45 7.27 -9.82
C GLN A 115 15.13 6.67 -10.32
N TRP A 116 14.51 5.79 -9.55
CA TRP A 116 13.30 5.07 -9.96
C TRP A 116 12.00 5.82 -9.66
N PHE A 117 12.04 6.70 -8.68
CA PHE A 117 10.93 7.58 -8.34
C PHE A 117 11.39 9.03 -8.38
N PRO A 118 11.10 9.76 -9.45
CA PRO A 118 11.28 11.21 -9.50
C PRO A 118 10.23 11.90 -8.61
N VAL A 119 9.97 11.33 -7.44
CA VAL A 119 9.06 11.90 -6.45
C VAL A 119 9.83 12.92 -5.65
N HIS A 120 9.40 14.17 -5.73
CA HIS A 120 9.94 15.21 -4.87
C HIS A 120 9.45 14.97 -3.44
N LEU A 121 10.29 14.32 -2.64
CA LEU A 121 10.04 14.10 -1.21
C LEU A 121 10.32 15.38 -0.42
N ASP A 122 9.50 16.41 -0.64
CA ASP A 122 9.55 17.62 0.16
C ASP A 122 9.19 17.36 1.63
N LYS A 123 9.48 18.31 2.49
CA LYS A 123 9.26 18.22 3.93
C LYS A 123 7.78 17.99 4.28
N ASP A 124 6.88 18.63 3.55
CA ASP A 124 5.45 18.56 3.85
C ASP A 124 4.85 17.20 3.40
N THR A 125 5.26 16.66 2.27
CA THR A 125 4.89 15.32 1.83
C THR A 125 5.37 14.27 2.84
N ARG A 126 6.63 14.37 3.32
CA ARG A 126 7.16 13.46 4.34
C ARG A 126 6.35 13.54 5.64
N ARG A 127 6.05 14.74 6.11
CA ARG A 127 5.25 14.95 7.30
C ARG A 127 3.86 14.32 7.16
N ARG A 128 3.16 14.60 6.06
CA ARG A 128 1.83 14.01 5.80
C ARG A 128 1.84 12.49 5.82
N ILE A 129 2.83 11.85 5.21
CA ILE A 129 2.93 10.37 5.23
C ILE A 129 3.09 9.86 6.65
N VAL A 130 4.01 10.44 7.43
CA VAL A 130 4.24 10.03 8.82
C VAL A 130 2.99 10.24 9.68
N GLU A 131 2.33 11.40 9.56
CA GLU A 131 1.09 11.70 10.28
C GLU A 131 -0.02 10.70 9.95
N ARG A 132 -0.20 10.35 8.65
CA ARG A 132 -1.19 9.34 8.25
C ARG A 132 -0.87 7.95 8.78
N LEU A 133 0.39 7.55 8.79
CA LEU A 133 0.81 6.27 9.38
C LEU A 133 0.46 6.24 10.88
N LEU A 134 0.76 7.29 11.62
CA LEU A 134 0.45 7.39 13.06
C LEU A 134 -1.06 7.37 13.34
N ILE A 135 -1.84 8.10 12.54
CA ILE A 135 -3.31 8.09 12.65
C ILE A 135 -3.87 6.68 12.39
N LEU A 136 -3.40 6.01 11.35
CA LEU A 136 -3.87 4.66 11.04
C LEU A 136 -3.38 3.63 12.06
N GLU A 137 -2.19 3.81 12.62
CA GLU A 137 -1.69 2.95 13.70
C GLU A 137 -2.58 3.06 14.95
N SER A 138 -2.95 4.28 15.37
CA SER A 138 -3.89 4.50 16.48
C SER A 138 -5.23 3.82 16.20
N ARG A 139 -5.82 4.07 15.04
CA ARG A 139 -7.09 3.43 14.64
C ARG A 139 -6.99 1.90 14.59
N TRP A 140 -5.87 1.37 14.12
CA TRP A 140 -5.63 -0.07 14.08
C TRP A 140 -5.56 -0.68 15.49
N GLN A 141 -4.91 0.02 16.43
CA GLN A 141 -4.80 -0.43 17.81
C GLN A 141 -6.14 -0.41 18.55
N GLU A 142 -7.02 0.51 18.20
CA GLU A 142 -8.37 0.66 18.78
C GLU A 142 -9.37 -0.39 18.27
N LEU A 143 -9.08 -1.10 17.15
CA LEU A 143 -9.97 -2.12 16.62
C LEU A 143 -10.10 -3.31 17.57
N SER A 144 -11.35 -3.72 17.80
CA SER A 144 -11.70 -4.99 18.41
C SER A 144 -11.60 -6.16 17.43
N GLU A 145 -11.62 -7.39 17.93
CA GLU A 145 -11.68 -8.59 17.08
C GLU A 145 -12.96 -8.58 16.23
N GLY A 146 -12.81 -8.82 14.94
CA GLY A 146 -13.91 -8.78 13.96
C GLY A 146 -14.17 -7.41 13.33
N GLU A 147 -13.60 -6.33 13.87
CA GLU A 147 -13.66 -5.01 13.26
C GLU A 147 -12.66 -4.84 12.11
N SER A 148 -12.82 -3.80 11.30
CA SER A 148 -11.99 -3.59 10.14
C SER A 148 -11.81 -2.12 9.76
N ILE A 149 -10.71 -1.82 9.10
CA ILE A 149 -10.48 -0.56 8.37
C ILE A 149 -10.76 -0.81 6.89
N THR A 150 -11.58 0.04 6.27
CA THR A 150 -11.81 0.03 4.82
C THR A 150 -11.30 1.34 4.22
N LEU A 151 -10.48 1.23 3.18
CA LEU A 151 -9.91 2.35 2.45
C LEU A 151 -10.09 2.15 0.95
N PHE A 152 -9.98 3.24 0.17
CA PHE A 152 -10.16 3.23 -1.27
C PHE A 152 -8.81 3.46 -1.96
N TRP A 153 -8.48 2.60 -2.92
CA TRP A 153 -7.35 2.83 -3.79
C TRP A 153 -7.79 3.76 -4.93
N PRO A 154 -7.22 4.97 -5.07
CA PRO A 154 -7.64 5.92 -6.09
C PRO A 154 -7.26 5.43 -7.49
N ARG A 155 -8.13 5.65 -8.47
CA ARG A 155 -7.80 5.40 -9.89
C ARG A 155 -6.76 6.42 -10.35
N GLY A 156 -5.74 5.95 -11.08
CA GLY A 156 -4.76 6.81 -11.75
C GLY A 156 -3.75 7.48 -10.82
N GLY A 157 -3.50 6.95 -9.62
CA GLY A 157 -2.44 7.46 -8.71
C GLY A 157 -2.64 8.90 -8.25
N THR A 158 -3.83 9.48 -8.46
CA THR A 158 -4.12 10.87 -8.12
C THR A 158 -4.19 11.01 -6.60
N ARG A 159 -3.47 11.99 -6.05
CA ARG A 159 -3.57 12.38 -4.64
C ARG A 159 -5.04 12.49 -4.25
N MET A 160 -5.44 11.84 -3.18
CA MET A 160 -6.80 11.97 -2.64
C MET A 160 -7.09 13.45 -2.33
N HIS A 161 -7.75 14.12 -3.26
CA HIS A 161 -8.43 15.37 -3.02
C HIS A 161 -9.91 15.05 -2.90
N GLN A 162 -10.40 15.01 -1.66
CA GLN A 162 -11.78 14.92 -1.18
C GLN A 162 -12.43 13.51 -1.06
N PRO A 163 -13.23 13.33 0.01
CA PRO A 163 -13.93 12.06 0.31
C PRO A 163 -15.14 11.77 -0.59
N SER A 164 -15.40 12.56 -1.63
CA SER A 164 -16.54 12.41 -2.51
C SER A 164 -16.32 11.52 -3.73
N ASP A 165 -15.08 11.21 -4.09
CA ASP A 165 -14.79 10.33 -5.23
C ASP A 165 -14.60 8.88 -4.76
N ARG A 166 -15.71 8.14 -4.74
CA ARG A 166 -15.76 6.72 -4.35
C ARG A 166 -15.46 5.77 -5.51
N SER A 167 -14.88 6.26 -6.61
CA SER A 167 -14.46 5.44 -7.73
C SER A 167 -13.05 4.88 -7.50
N GLY A 168 -12.91 3.60 -7.23
CA GLY A 168 -11.63 2.93 -7.00
C GLY A 168 -11.78 1.55 -6.37
N SER A 169 -10.69 0.80 -6.29
CA SER A 169 -10.65 -0.49 -5.61
C SER A 169 -10.83 -0.31 -4.11
N HIS A 170 -11.62 -1.18 -3.50
CA HIS A 170 -11.85 -1.18 -2.06
C HIS A 170 -10.87 -2.11 -1.38
N LEU A 171 -10.19 -1.62 -0.36
CA LEU A 171 -9.26 -2.38 0.45
C LEU A 171 -9.79 -2.47 1.88
N ARG A 172 -9.82 -3.67 2.44
CA ARG A 172 -10.30 -3.94 3.79
C ARG A 172 -9.28 -4.74 4.58
N TRP A 173 -8.92 -4.25 5.76
CA TRP A 173 -8.10 -4.93 6.75
C TRP A 173 -8.95 -5.30 7.95
N ALA A 174 -9.04 -6.59 8.26
CA ALA A 174 -9.76 -7.11 9.41
C ALA A 174 -8.79 -7.62 10.48
N ARG A 175 -9.10 -7.31 11.74
CA ARG A 175 -8.35 -7.74 12.93
C ARG A 175 -8.82 -9.11 13.42
#